data_d1772cc7bc1b9389f2c662d38dfab0df
#
_entry.id   d1772cc7bc1b9389f2c662d38dfab0df
#
_cell.length_a   1.000
_cell.length_b   1.000
_cell.length_c   1.000
_cell.angle_alpha   90.00
_cell.angle_beta   90.00
_cell.angle_gamma   90.00
#
_symmetry.space_group_name_H-M   'P 1'
#
loop_
_entity.id
_entity.type
_entity.pdbx_description
1 polymer ?
#
loop_
_entity_poly.entity_id
_entity_poly.type
_entity_poly.pdbx_seq_one_letter_code
_entity_poly.pdbx_strand_id
1 'polypeptide(L)'
;MPAPAAPPAGAAMGSIRGRVELRRQPAAHGARPSVTELGTPAAADAPDRRRSVVYLEEAPRGAFEVPSARGTMDQRHEAFVPYVLPVLVGTSVDFPNSDRTYHNVFSFSKTKRFDLGRYARGGSKAVRFDRPGVVRVFCDIHSHMSAFILVFAHRYFATTDAEGRYRIDDVPPGSYTVVAWNDGLARQARPTRVPDSGGVVELDFVVE
;
A
#
# COMPACT_ATOMS: atom_id res chain seq x y z
N MET A 1 -7.19 4.77 -24.73
CA MET A 1 -8.58 4.64 -24.23
C MET A 1 -9.03 6.02 -23.77
N PRO A 2 -10.23 6.51 -24.14
CA PRO A 2 -10.73 7.77 -23.58
C PRO A 2 -10.96 7.59 -22.07
N ALA A 3 -10.58 8.60 -21.28
CA ALA A 3 -10.81 8.57 -19.86
C ALA A 3 -12.32 8.57 -19.56
N PRO A 4 -12.78 7.87 -18.49
CA PRO A 4 -14.18 7.82 -18.13
C PRO A 4 -14.77 9.22 -17.95
N ALA A 5 -16.00 9.44 -18.40
CA ALA A 5 -16.71 10.70 -18.27
C ALA A 5 -16.96 11.04 -16.80
N ALA A 6 -17.03 12.33 -16.48
CA ALA A 6 -17.46 12.76 -15.17
C ALA A 6 -18.88 12.26 -14.89
N PRO A 7 -19.20 11.81 -13.65
CA PRO A 7 -20.54 11.35 -13.32
C PRO A 7 -21.57 12.50 -13.45
N PRO A 8 -22.81 12.20 -13.85
CA PRO A 8 -23.87 13.20 -13.88
C PRO A 8 -24.13 13.75 -12.47
N ALA A 9 -24.43 15.04 -12.38
CA ALA A 9 -24.80 15.67 -11.12
C ALA A 9 -26.05 14.98 -10.55
N GLY A 10 -25.95 14.44 -9.31
CA GLY A 10 -27.04 13.72 -8.64
C GLY A 10 -26.98 12.19 -8.75
N ALA A 11 -25.98 11.61 -9.37
CA ALA A 11 -25.81 10.16 -9.39
C ALA A 11 -25.55 9.60 -7.97
N ALA A 12 -26.25 8.50 -7.63
CA ALA A 12 -26.06 7.85 -6.34
C ALA A 12 -24.67 7.17 -6.30
N MET A 13 -23.88 7.51 -5.28
CA MET A 13 -22.57 6.90 -5.07
C MET A 13 -22.71 5.44 -4.62
N GLY A 14 -21.81 4.59 -5.07
CA GLY A 14 -21.71 3.20 -4.64
C GLY A 14 -20.50 2.95 -3.76
N SER A 15 -20.38 1.71 -3.31
CA SER A 15 -19.17 1.21 -2.66
C SER A 15 -18.76 -0.14 -3.26
N ILE A 16 -17.46 -0.39 -3.29
CA ILE A 16 -16.90 -1.69 -3.68
C ILE A 16 -16.29 -2.31 -2.43
N ARG A 17 -16.72 -3.53 -2.10
CA ARG A 17 -16.18 -4.26 -0.96
C ARG A 17 -15.95 -5.72 -1.32
N GLY A 18 -15.19 -6.41 -0.50
CA GLY A 18 -14.91 -7.83 -0.69
C GLY A 18 -13.77 -8.29 0.18
N ARG A 19 -13.20 -9.41 -0.19
CA ARG A 19 -12.09 -10.03 0.50
C ARG A 19 -10.93 -10.32 -0.45
N VAL A 20 -9.71 -10.13 0.05
CA VAL A 20 -8.47 -10.58 -0.60
C VAL A 20 -7.97 -11.81 0.12
N GLU A 21 -7.99 -12.95 -0.56
CA GLU A 21 -7.36 -14.19 -0.09
C GLU A 21 -5.92 -14.22 -0.62
N LEU A 22 -4.95 -14.37 0.30
CA LEU A 22 -3.55 -14.58 -0.07
C LEU A 22 -3.27 -16.07 -0.06
N ARG A 23 -3.03 -16.65 -1.23
CA ARG A 23 -2.54 -18.02 -1.36
C ARG A 23 -1.03 -18.00 -1.27
N ARG A 24 -0.48 -18.45 -0.15
CA ARG A 24 0.96 -18.69 -0.05
C ARG A 24 1.34 -19.76 -1.08
N GLN A 25 2.23 -19.41 -2.01
CA GLN A 25 3.01 -20.47 -2.67
C GLN A 25 3.86 -21.16 -1.59
N PRO A 26 3.89 -22.51 -1.55
CA PRO A 26 4.84 -23.20 -0.70
C PRO A 26 6.23 -22.65 -1.03
N ALA A 27 6.98 -22.23 -0.02
CA ALA A 27 8.37 -21.82 -0.21
C ALA A 27 9.07 -22.93 -0.99
N ALA A 28 9.70 -22.59 -2.12
CA ALA A 28 10.42 -23.58 -2.93
C ALA A 28 11.39 -24.34 -2.01
N HIS A 29 11.13 -25.63 -1.83
CA HIS A 29 11.96 -26.49 -1.01
C HIS A 29 13.36 -26.53 -1.66
N GLY A 30 14.36 -25.87 -1.06
CA GLY A 30 15.73 -25.95 -1.55
C GLY A 30 16.67 -24.79 -1.22
N ALA A 31 16.19 -23.63 -0.87
CA ALA A 31 17.09 -22.56 -0.41
C ALA A 31 17.56 -22.87 1.02
N ARG A 32 18.83 -23.24 1.20
CA ARG A 32 19.45 -23.28 2.53
C ARG A 32 19.38 -21.87 3.13
N PRO A 33 18.84 -21.68 4.35
CA PRO A 33 18.90 -20.38 5.00
C PRO A 33 20.36 -19.94 5.12
N SER A 34 20.64 -18.68 4.83
CA SER A 34 21.98 -18.15 5.05
C SER A 34 22.29 -18.13 6.56
N VAL A 35 23.56 -18.17 6.93
CA VAL A 35 23.98 -18.16 8.35
C VAL A 35 23.48 -16.91 9.07
N THR A 36 23.24 -15.83 8.35
CA THR A 36 22.66 -14.57 8.83
C THR A 36 21.16 -14.66 9.10
N GLU A 37 20.46 -15.67 8.57
CA GLU A 37 19.03 -15.91 8.81
C GLU A 37 18.77 -16.83 10.03
N LEU A 38 19.83 -17.48 10.54
CA LEU A 38 19.75 -18.30 11.75
C LEU A 38 19.67 -17.40 12.99
N GLY A 39 18.47 -17.26 13.53
CA GLY A 39 18.19 -16.52 14.77
C GLY A 39 17.39 -15.24 14.60
N THR A 40 17.09 -14.82 13.37
CA THR A 40 16.14 -13.73 13.14
C THR A 40 14.75 -14.33 12.89
N PRO A 41 13.72 -13.97 13.71
CA PRO A 41 12.34 -14.36 13.37
C PRO A 41 12.07 -13.86 11.95
N ALA A 42 11.68 -14.75 11.04
CA ALA A 42 11.41 -14.39 9.67
C ALA A 42 10.36 -13.27 9.67
N ALA A 43 10.76 -12.06 9.28
CA ALA A 43 9.86 -10.91 9.10
C ALA A 43 8.69 -11.23 8.12
N ALA A 44 8.78 -12.39 7.43
CA ALA A 44 7.77 -12.95 6.56
C ALA A 44 6.42 -13.25 7.25
N ASP A 45 6.41 -13.47 8.55
CA ASP A 45 5.20 -13.80 9.33
C ASP A 45 4.63 -12.62 10.11
N ALA A 46 5.18 -11.42 9.97
CA ALA A 46 4.60 -10.23 10.57
C ALA A 46 3.15 -10.06 10.08
N PRO A 47 2.15 -9.95 10.98
CA PRO A 47 0.73 -9.87 10.60
C PRO A 47 0.44 -8.78 9.57
N ASP A 48 1.24 -7.74 9.58
CA ASP A 48 1.11 -6.59 8.69
C ASP A 48 1.49 -6.90 7.22
N ARG A 49 2.35 -7.88 6.95
CA ARG A 49 2.69 -8.32 5.56
C ARG A 49 1.54 -9.03 4.85
N ARG A 50 0.52 -9.47 5.58
CA ARG A 50 -0.69 -10.06 5.02
C ARG A 50 -1.68 -9.03 4.52
N ARG A 51 -1.46 -7.74 4.78
CA ARG A 51 -2.34 -6.69 4.30
C ARG A 51 -2.09 -6.40 2.83
N SER A 52 -3.18 -6.34 2.09
CA SER A 52 -3.20 -5.95 0.68
C SER A 52 -3.73 -4.53 0.55
N VAL A 53 -3.40 -3.88 -0.56
CA VAL A 53 -4.02 -2.62 -0.95
C VAL A 53 -4.90 -2.87 -2.16
N VAL A 54 -6.17 -2.52 -2.05
CA VAL A 54 -7.15 -2.60 -3.15
C VAL A 54 -7.45 -1.19 -3.63
N TYR A 55 -7.42 -0.97 -4.94
CA TYR A 55 -7.59 0.36 -5.51
C TYR A 55 -8.20 0.33 -6.92
N LEU A 56 -8.81 1.43 -7.34
CA LEU A 56 -9.17 1.65 -8.73
C LEU A 56 -7.91 1.93 -9.54
N GLU A 57 -7.71 1.25 -10.68
CA GLU A 57 -6.56 1.48 -11.55
C GLU A 57 -6.62 2.87 -12.19
N GLU A 58 -7.82 3.28 -12.61
CA GLU A 58 -8.11 4.61 -13.11
C GLU A 58 -9.28 5.19 -12.32
N ALA A 59 -9.14 6.41 -11.84
CA ALA A 59 -10.18 7.08 -11.09
C ALA A 59 -11.06 7.96 -11.98
N PRO A 60 -12.33 8.17 -11.57
CA PRO A 60 -13.20 9.13 -12.22
C PRO A 60 -12.59 10.53 -12.15
N ARG A 61 -12.81 11.33 -13.21
CA ARG A 61 -12.33 12.72 -13.27
C ARG A 61 -13.03 13.58 -12.22
N GLY A 62 -12.29 14.51 -11.60
CA GLY A 62 -12.83 15.57 -10.75
C GLY A 62 -12.86 15.31 -9.25
N ALA A 63 -12.29 14.22 -8.77
CA ALA A 63 -12.35 13.84 -7.34
C ALA A 63 -11.03 14.02 -6.59
N PHE A 64 -10.23 15.04 -6.93
CA PHE A 64 -8.89 15.18 -6.35
C PHE A 64 -8.79 16.40 -5.45
N GLU A 65 -9.19 16.24 -4.20
CA GLU A 65 -8.64 17.08 -3.14
C GLU A 65 -7.25 16.54 -2.81
N VAL A 66 -6.24 17.42 -2.83
CA VAL A 66 -4.91 17.11 -2.30
C VAL A 66 -4.93 17.49 -0.81
N PRO A 67 -5.24 16.57 0.09
CA PRO A 67 -5.18 16.90 1.51
C PRO A 67 -3.72 17.11 1.88
N SER A 68 -3.45 18.09 2.75
CA SER A 68 -2.20 18.19 3.48
C SER A 68 -2.12 17.06 4.53
N ALA A 69 -2.15 15.81 4.08
CA ALA A 69 -2.15 14.66 4.95
C ALA A 69 -0.72 14.34 5.41
N ARG A 70 -0.60 13.85 6.63
CA ARG A 70 0.61 13.23 7.15
C ARG A 70 0.37 11.73 7.30
N GLY A 71 1.34 10.94 6.86
CA GLY A 71 1.40 9.51 7.10
C GLY A 71 2.54 9.21 8.08
N THR A 72 2.54 8.03 8.66
CA THR A 72 3.62 7.58 9.54
C THR A 72 4.00 6.15 9.18
N MET A 73 5.30 5.89 9.05
CA MET A 73 5.89 4.57 8.93
C MET A 73 7.01 4.44 9.96
N ASP A 74 6.68 3.81 11.09
CA ASP A 74 7.58 3.66 12.24
C ASP A 74 8.63 2.57 12.00
N GLN A 75 9.75 2.66 12.68
CA GLN A 75 10.81 1.67 12.71
C GLN A 75 10.82 1.05 14.12
N ARG A 76 10.30 -0.17 14.23
CA ARG A 76 10.22 -0.89 15.49
C ARG A 76 10.36 -2.40 15.30
N HIS A 77 11.06 -3.06 16.24
CA HIS A 77 11.38 -4.49 16.18
C HIS A 77 12.09 -4.87 14.87
N GLU A 78 13.01 -4.00 14.42
CA GLU A 78 13.75 -4.13 13.17
C GLU A 78 12.82 -4.32 11.95
N ALA A 79 11.68 -3.63 11.93
CA ALA A 79 10.71 -3.64 10.85
C ALA A 79 10.14 -2.23 10.61
N PHE A 80 9.75 -1.94 9.38
CA PHE A 80 8.91 -0.78 9.05
C PHE A 80 7.45 -1.13 9.33
N VAL A 81 6.74 -0.27 10.05
CA VAL A 81 5.34 -0.45 10.44
C VAL A 81 4.53 0.80 10.12
N PRO A 82 3.52 0.70 9.27
CA PRO A 82 3.02 -0.49 8.57
C PRO A 82 3.99 -0.97 7.49
N TYR A 83 3.90 -2.25 7.10
CA TYR A 83 4.69 -2.81 5.99
C TYR A 83 4.28 -2.25 4.63
N VAL A 84 3.01 -1.93 4.44
CA VAL A 84 2.49 -1.21 3.28
C VAL A 84 1.70 0.01 3.72
N LEU A 85 2.05 1.18 3.18
CA LEU A 85 1.41 2.45 3.49
C LEU A 85 0.86 3.09 2.20
N PRO A 86 -0.45 3.03 1.93
CA PRO A 86 -1.05 3.80 0.86
C PRO A 86 -1.22 5.26 1.28
N VAL A 87 -0.86 6.19 0.40
CA VAL A 87 -0.96 7.63 0.62
C VAL A 87 -1.38 8.35 -0.65
N LEU A 88 -1.93 9.54 -0.51
CA LEU A 88 -2.19 10.43 -1.64
C LEU A 88 -0.93 11.19 -2.06
N VAL A 89 -0.85 11.56 -3.34
CA VAL A 89 0.15 12.52 -3.84
C VAL A 89 0.10 13.79 -2.98
N GLY A 90 1.28 14.32 -2.63
CA GLY A 90 1.41 15.48 -1.76
C GLY A 90 1.52 15.15 -0.27
N THR A 91 1.27 13.92 0.15
CA THR A 91 1.42 13.49 1.55
C THR A 91 2.88 13.54 1.98
N SER A 92 3.13 14.06 3.18
CA SER A 92 4.40 13.89 3.89
C SER A 92 4.32 12.70 4.83
N VAL A 93 5.26 11.77 4.71
CA VAL A 93 5.37 10.60 5.59
C VAL A 93 6.50 10.83 6.57
N ASP A 94 6.17 10.69 7.86
CA ASP A 94 7.14 10.72 8.96
C ASP A 94 7.67 9.30 9.19
N PHE A 95 8.98 9.20 9.45
CA PHE A 95 9.68 7.97 9.74
C PHE A 95 10.30 8.05 11.15
N PRO A 96 9.51 7.86 12.22
CA PRO A 96 10.08 7.78 13.56
C PRO A 96 10.92 6.52 13.75
N ASN A 97 11.87 6.56 14.67
CA ASN A 97 12.61 5.39 15.14
C ASN A 97 12.24 5.10 16.61
N SER A 98 11.41 4.08 16.82
CA SER A 98 10.99 3.61 18.13
C SER A 98 11.89 2.49 18.70
N ASP A 99 12.82 1.96 17.88
CA ASP A 99 13.78 0.93 18.30
C ASP A 99 14.93 1.49 19.13
N ARG A 100 15.62 0.58 19.82
CA ARG A 100 16.83 0.92 20.60
C ARG A 100 18.08 1.06 19.74
N THR A 101 18.04 0.55 18.51
CA THR A 101 19.15 0.57 17.54
C THR A 101 19.02 1.74 16.55
N TYR A 102 20.11 2.08 15.90
CA TYR A 102 20.09 3.00 14.78
C TYR A 102 19.44 2.36 13.57
N HIS A 103 18.69 3.13 12.81
CA HIS A 103 18.15 2.77 11.51
C HIS A 103 18.40 3.84 10.48
N ASN A 104 18.30 3.47 9.20
CA ASN A 104 18.23 4.37 8.07
C ASN A 104 16.93 4.11 7.30
N VAL A 105 16.45 5.10 6.57
CA VAL A 105 15.35 4.96 5.60
C VAL A 105 15.79 5.51 4.27
N PHE A 106 15.86 4.66 3.26
CA PHE A 106 16.22 5.09 1.91
C PHE A 106 15.41 4.37 0.82
N SER A 107 15.38 4.95 -0.37
CA SER A 107 14.72 4.40 -1.54
C SER A 107 15.46 4.73 -2.82
N PHE A 108 15.57 3.75 -3.72
CA PHE A 108 16.05 3.91 -5.10
C PHE A 108 14.92 3.89 -6.14
N SER A 109 13.65 3.87 -5.69
CA SER A 109 12.50 3.82 -6.59
C SER A 109 12.45 5.03 -7.52
N LYS A 110 12.09 4.80 -8.80
CA LYS A 110 11.95 5.88 -9.79
C LYS A 110 10.91 6.93 -9.38
N THR A 111 9.87 6.51 -8.67
CA THR A 111 8.80 7.37 -8.15
C THR A 111 9.34 8.38 -7.14
N LYS A 112 10.18 7.94 -6.20
CA LYS A 112 10.82 8.79 -5.20
C LYS A 112 12.13 8.19 -4.75
N ARG A 113 13.23 8.89 -5.01
CA ARG A 113 14.57 8.54 -4.53
C ARG A 113 14.93 9.45 -3.37
N PHE A 114 15.39 8.86 -2.26
CA PHE A 114 15.84 9.60 -1.08
C PHE A 114 16.72 8.72 -0.18
N ASP A 115 17.48 9.36 0.69
CA ASP A 115 18.26 8.75 1.77
C ASP A 115 18.21 9.69 2.98
N LEU A 116 17.67 9.22 4.09
CA LEU A 116 17.54 10.00 5.32
C LEU A 116 18.78 9.92 6.21
N GLY A 117 19.74 9.05 5.88
CA GLY A 117 20.88 8.73 6.75
C GLY A 117 20.42 8.04 8.04
N ARG A 118 21.39 7.65 8.84
CA ARG A 118 21.16 6.92 10.10
C ARG A 118 20.71 7.86 11.21
N TYR A 119 19.77 7.40 12.07
CA TYR A 119 19.34 8.12 13.26
C TYR A 119 18.92 7.17 14.39
N ALA A 120 19.12 7.65 15.62
CA ALA A 120 18.86 6.88 16.83
C ALA A 120 17.38 6.90 17.22
N ARG A 121 17.03 6.12 18.25
CA ARG A 121 15.73 6.13 18.90
C ARG A 121 15.25 7.53 19.24
N GLY A 122 13.96 7.78 19.01
CA GLY A 122 13.32 9.08 19.26
C GLY A 122 13.53 10.10 18.14
N GLY A 123 14.46 9.85 17.20
CA GLY A 123 14.58 10.64 15.98
C GLY A 123 13.42 10.36 15.02
N SER A 124 13.04 11.38 14.27
CA SER A 124 12.06 11.26 13.17
C SER A 124 12.47 12.17 12.02
N LYS A 125 12.33 11.66 10.80
CA LYS A 125 12.57 12.43 9.58
C LYS A 125 11.39 12.25 8.64
N ALA A 126 11.15 13.20 7.73
CA ALA A 126 9.98 13.20 6.87
C ALA A 126 10.36 13.26 5.39
N VAL A 127 9.55 12.64 4.55
CA VAL A 127 9.65 12.72 3.08
C VAL A 127 8.28 13.03 2.50
N ARG A 128 8.22 14.01 1.59
CA ARG A 128 7.02 14.33 0.82
C ARG A 128 6.99 13.50 -0.47
N PHE A 129 5.83 12.93 -0.80
CA PHE A 129 5.61 12.08 -1.96
C PHE A 129 4.78 12.82 -3.02
N ASP A 130 5.43 13.36 -4.06
CA ASP A 130 4.82 14.28 -5.03
C ASP A 130 4.42 13.61 -6.36
N ARG A 131 4.69 12.31 -6.53
CA ARG A 131 4.39 11.55 -7.76
C ARG A 131 3.70 10.24 -7.43
N PRO A 132 2.67 9.84 -8.21
CA PRO A 132 2.03 8.54 -8.01
C PRO A 132 2.96 7.40 -8.40
N GLY A 133 2.78 6.25 -7.75
CA GLY A 133 3.51 5.01 -8.03
C GLY A 133 3.97 4.29 -6.77
N VAL A 134 4.72 3.21 -6.95
CA VAL A 134 5.24 2.38 -5.87
C VAL A 134 6.63 2.87 -5.46
N VAL A 135 6.82 3.04 -4.16
CA VAL A 135 8.10 3.35 -3.53
C VAL A 135 8.45 2.22 -2.57
N ARG A 136 9.55 1.53 -2.81
CA ARG A 136 10.11 0.55 -1.89
C ARG A 136 11.14 1.23 -1.00
N VAL A 137 11.02 1.06 0.30
CA VAL A 137 11.93 1.60 1.31
C VAL A 137 12.76 0.50 1.96
N PHE A 138 13.96 0.84 2.40
CA PHE A 138 14.95 -0.09 2.96
C PHE A 138 15.71 0.55 4.12
N CYS A 139 16.34 -0.29 4.93
CA CYS A 139 17.36 0.08 5.90
C CYS A 139 18.73 -0.45 5.43
N ASP A 140 19.82 0.33 5.60
CA ASP A 140 21.17 -0.06 5.22
C ASP A 140 21.89 -0.85 6.33
N ILE A 141 21.35 -0.86 7.55
CA ILE A 141 21.91 -1.57 8.70
C ILE A 141 21.33 -3.00 8.79
N HIS A 142 20.01 -3.12 8.60
CA HIS A 142 19.29 -4.38 8.71
C HIS A 142 18.72 -4.77 7.34
N SER A 143 19.41 -5.68 6.63
CA SER A 143 19.09 -6.03 5.24
C SER A 143 17.68 -6.63 5.04
N HIS A 144 17.07 -7.18 6.09
CA HIS A 144 15.70 -7.70 6.07
C HIS A 144 14.62 -6.62 6.19
N MET A 145 14.96 -5.39 6.62
CA MET A 145 14.01 -4.30 6.77
C MET A 145 13.67 -3.69 5.41
N SER A 146 12.49 -3.97 4.93
CA SER A 146 11.91 -3.31 3.75
C SER A 146 10.42 -3.12 3.91
N ALA A 147 9.85 -2.13 3.20
CA ALA A 147 8.42 -1.84 3.17
C ALA A 147 8.05 -1.13 1.87
N PHE A 148 6.76 -0.86 1.69
CA PHE A 148 6.24 -0.19 0.51
C PHE A 148 5.39 1.03 0.88
N ILE A 149 5.54 2.09 0.08
CA ILE A 149 4.62 3.23 0.08
C ILE A 149 3.99 3.28 -1.30
N LEU A 150 2.66 3.16 -1.36
CA LEU A 150 1.88 3.27 -2.58
C LEU A 150 1.30 4.67 -2.65
N VAL A 151 1.78 5.46 -3.60
CA VAL A 151 1.36 6.85 -3.77
C VAL A 151 0.28 6.91 -4.86
N PHE A 152 -0.92 7.33 -4.48
CA PHE A 152 -2.08 7.41 -5.36
C PHE A 152 -2.41 8.86 -5.75
N ALA A 153 -2.83 9.04 -6.98
CA ALA A 153 -3.35 10.31 -7.47
C ALA A 153 -4.82 10.54 -7.08
N HIS A 154 -5.48 9.58 -6.44
CA HIS A 154 -6.90 9.59 -6.10
C HIS A 154 -7.18 8.84 -4.80
N ARG A 155 -8.34 9.08 -4.18
CA ARG A 155 -8.74 8.52 -2.88
C ARG A 155 -9.34 7.11 -2.92
N TYR A 156 -9.56 6.53 -4.09
CA TYR A 156 -10.26 5.24 -4.23
C TYR A 156 -9.30 4.07 -4.02
N PHE A 157 -8.85 3.91 -2.79
CA PHE A 157 -8.07 2.78 -2.32
C PHE A 157 -8.42 2.43 -0.88
N ALA A 158 -8.17 1.19 -0.49
CA ALA A 158 -8.32 0.70 0.87
C ALA A 158 -7.23 -0.31 1.19
N THR A 159 -6.82 -0.37 2.46
CA THR A 159 -6.00 -1.46 2.99
C THR A 159 -6.92 -2.51 3.58
N THR A 160 -6.61 -3.80 3.34
CA THR A 160 -7.38 -4.89 3.95
C THR A 160 -7.20 -4.92 5.46
N ASP A 161 -8.23 -5.40 6.17
CA ASP A 161 -8.11 -5.77 7.59
C ASP A 161 -7.36 -7.11 7.78
N ALA A 162 -7.30 -7.60 9.02
CA ALA A 162 -6.61 -8.84 9.37
C ALA A 162 -7.26 -10.09 8.72
N GLU A 163 -8.54 -10.02 8.42
CA GLU A 163 -9.32 -11.07 7.76
C GLU A 163 -9.32 -10.94 6.24
N GLY A 164 -8.57 -9.97 5.69
CA GLY A 164 -8.47 -9.69 4.26
C GLY A 164 -9.64 -8.88 3.68
N ARG A 165 -10.55 -8.36 4.50
CA ARG A 165 -11.71 -7.58 4.03
C ARG A 165 -11.31 -6.16 3.70
N TYR A 166 -11.93 -5.58 2.67
CA TYR A 166 -11.72 -4.20 2.26
C TYR A 166 -13.04 -3.52 1.87
N ARG A 167 -13.02 -2.18 1.85
CA ARG A 167 -14.13 -1.37 1.37
C ARG A 167 -13.59 -0.06 0.78
N ILE A 168 -14.07 0.29 -0.41
CA ILE A 168 -13.86 1.58 -1.08
C ILE A 168 -15.22 2.25 -1.21
N ASP A 169 -15.39 3.37 -0.54
CA ASP A 169 -16.63 4.12 -0.49
C ASP A 169 -16.68 5.27 -1.51
N ASP A 170 -17.86 5.82 -1.70
CA ASP A 170 -18.15 7.00 -2.53
C ASP A 170 -17.66 6.85 -3.97
N VAL A 171 -17.73 5.65 -4.53
CA VAL A 171 -17.36 5.38 -5.92
C VAL A 171 -18.52 5.81 -6.83
N PRO A 172 -18.28 6.74 -7.78
CA PRO A 172 -19.30 7.14 -8.73
C PRO A 172 -19.76 5.96 -9.60
N PRO A 173 -20.98 6.00 -10.15
CA PRO A 173 -21.39 5.03 -11.17
C PRO A 173 -20.42 4.99 -12.35
N GLY A 174 -20.18 3.79 -12.86
CA GLY A 174 -19.24 3.62 -13.97
C GLY A 174 -18.61 2.24 -14.01
N SER A 175 -17.81 2.02 -15.05
CA SER A 175 -17.01 0.79 -15.21
C SER A 175 -15.57 1.08 -14.79
N TYR A 176 -15.01 0.18 -13.97
CA TYR A 176 -13.69 0.34 -13.38
C TYR A 176 -12.88 -0.95 -13.47
N THR A 177 -11.58 -0.83 -13.48
CA THR A 177 -10.68 -1.93 -13.15
C THR A 177 -10.25 -1.77 -11.70
N VAL A 178 -10.56 -2.75 -10.86
CA VAL A 178 -10.14 -2.80 -9.46
C VAL A 178 -8.93 -3.72 -9.36
N VAL A 179 -7.92 -3.26 -8.66
CA VAL A 179 -6.65 -3.98 -8.48
C VAL A 179 -6.44 -4.32 -7.02
N ALA A 180 -6.19 -5.58 -6.72
CA ALA A 180 -5.62 -6.01 -5.45
C ALA A 180 -4.11 -6.19 -5.60
N TRP A 181 -3.34 -5.58 -4.72
CA TRP A 181 -1.88 -5.59 -4.71
C TRP A 181 -1.36 -6.07 -3.35
N ASN A 182 -0.37 -6.95 -3.36
CA ASN A 182 0.31 -7.41 -2.16
C ASN A 182 1.81 -7.60 -2.42
N ASP A 183 2.65 -7.12 -1.51
CA ASP A 183 4.12 -7.32 -1.41
C ASP A 183 4.92 -7.06 -2.70
N GLY A 184 4.40 -6.25 -3.62
CA GLY A 184 5.09 -5.87 -4.86
C GLY A 184 5.22 -6.99 -5.91
N LEU A 185 4.86 -8.21 -5.58
CA LEU A 185 5.02 -9.41 -6.42
C LEU A 185 3.68 -9.89 -6.99
N ALA A 186 2.62 -9.76 -6.21
CA ALA A 186 1.32 -10.27 -6.57
C ALA A 186 0.34 -9.13 -6.86
N ARG A 187 -0.28 -9.18 -8.01
CA ARG A 187 -1.28 -8.22 -8.47
C ARG A 187 -2.38 -8.94 -9.23
N GLN A 188 -3.62 -8.74 -8.81
CA GLN A 188 -4.78 -9.21 -9.55
C GLN A 188 -5.65 -8.01 -9.93
N ALA A 189 -6.03 -7.90 -11.19
CA ALA A 189 -6.94 -6.88 -11.70
C ALA A 189 -8.25 -7.52 -12.13
N ARG A 190 -9.39 -6.91 -11.79
CA ARG A 190 -10.73 -7.38 -12.17
C ARG A 190 -11.60 -6.21 -12.61
N PRO A 191 -12.29 -6.32 -13.75
CA PRO A 191 -13.28 -5.34 -14.17
C PRO A 191 -14.51 -5.42 -13.26
N THR A 192 -15.12 -4.26 -13.00
CA THR A 192 -16.39 -4.17 -12.28
C THR A 192 -17.20 -2.97 -12.75
N ARG A 193 -18.49 -2.94 -12.39
CA ARG A 193 -19.38 -1.81 -12.67
C ARG A 193 -20.12 -1.41 -11.40
N VAL A 194 -20.06 -0.13 -11.05
CA VAL A 194 -20.92 0.49 -10.07
C VAL A 194 -22.20 0.95 -10.80
N PRO A 195 -23.40 0.48 -10.39
CA PRO A 195 -24.65 0.84 -11.03
C PRO A 195 -24.97 2.34 -10.92
N ASP A 196 -25.79 2.85 -11.84
CA ASP A 196 -26.22 4.25 -11.82
C ASP A 196 -27.10 4.58 -10.59
N SER A 197 -27.74 3.56 -10.02
CA SER A 197 -28.47 3.64 -8.75
C SER A 197 -27.58 3.63 -7.50
N GLY A 198 -26.26 3.53 -7.68
CA GLY A 198 -25.33 3.30 -6.57
C GLY A 198 -25.43 1.90 -5.98
N GLY A 199 -25.17 1.80 -4.68
CA GLY A 199 -25.27 0.54 -3.94
C GLY A 199 -23.91 -0.13 -3.71
N VAL A 200 -23.94 -1.39 -3.29
CA VAL A 200 -22.76 -2.16 -2.91
C VAL A 200 -22.42 -3.16 -4.01
N VAL A 201 -21.18 -3.13 -4.47
CA VAL A 201 -20.62 -4.12 -5.40
C VAL A 201 -19.67 -5.04 -4.61
N GLU A 202 -19.94 -6.35 -4.64
CA GLU A 202 -19.08 -7.37 -4.03
C GLU A 202 -18.01 -7.80 -5.05
N LEU A 203 -16.73 -7.79 -4.65
CA LEU A 203 -15.62 -8.17 -5.51
C LEU A 203 -14.47 -8.79 -4.70
N ASP A 204 -14.31 -10.10 -4.79
CA ASP A 204 -13.26 -10.82 -4.11
C ASP A 204 -12.02 -11.02 -5.01
N PHE A 205 -10.86 -11.18 -4.37
CA PHE A 205 -9.58 -11.42 -5.03
C PHE A 205 -8.87 -12.62 -4.42
N VAL A 206 -8.12 -13.32 -5.27
CA VAL A 206 -7.16 -14.35 -4.85
C VAL A 206 -5.79 -13.92 -5.39
N VAL A 207 -4.87 -13.59 -4.49
CA VAL A 207 -3.53 -13.13 -4.84
C VAL A 207 -2.54 -14.26 -4.51
N GLU A 208 -1.77 -14.70 -5.51
CA GLU A 208 -0.80 -15.82 -5.43
C GLU A 208 0.64 -15.32 -5.25
#